data_8625381d6baf6ddbee9d2de852172d38
#
_entry.id   8625381d6baf6ddbee9d2de852172d38
#
_cell.length_a   1.000
_cell.length_b   1.000
_cell.length_c   1.000
_cell.angle_alpha   90.00
_cell.angle_beta   90.00
_cell.angle_gamma   90.00
#
_symmetry.space_group_name_H-M   'P 1'
#
loop_
_entity.id
_entity.type
_entity.pdbx_description
1 polymer ?
#
loop_
_entity_poly.entity_id
_entity_poly.type
_entity_poly.pdbx_seq_one_letter_code
_entity_poly.pdbx_strand_id
1 'polypeptide(L)'
;MPSNLRDKPLIACLHPYVEERRKDIEQGLYPRHHLWGIEDIEKEKNWRTKTISSTSVQVPTLLERLLDRSIFRGSPGTKVELAALRASRISDLVYSVCGPLALAKTYSNKLVSWTFRNPIDLGSSFKLSHRAYRPRNLSANAAFFCLTSKSESSYANFAPSRFIPWCVDMDLFDGLPSAGKPQKPFFLATGKTGRDYCSLVKGSSLVNAEVRIIGPSHQKPDRIPPNVKWIDTSKDPPDQAIDYPTLREWYAQCTAVCIPLSGDSDDTCGYTNMLEAMAMRKPVLMTHSGCLDIDPETRGFGKLIEPQDHSGWTDAMNYILKDKKRADRLGEEGRRMTEKEFTIERFNRDVLKFLRELLENRKELVD
;
A
#
# COMPACT_ATOMS: atom_id res chain seq x y z
N MET A 1 -2.74 2.82 -43.00
CA MET A 1 -3.43 4.04 -42.59
C MET A 1 -3.30 4.20 -41.11
N PRO A 2 -2.99 5.37 -40.53
CA PRO A 2 -2.95 5.52 -39.09
C PRO A 2 -4.38 5.26 -38.57
N SER A 3 -4.53 4.30 -37.66
CA SER A 3 -5.79 4.01 -36.97
C SER A 3 -6.34 5.29 -36.35
N ASN A 4 -7.60 5.59 -36.64
CA ASN A 4 -8.27 6.78 -36.12
C ASN A 4 -8.19 6.76 -34.58
N LEU A 5 -7.77 7.83 -33.92
CA LEU A 5 -7.64 7.90 -32.46
C LEU A 5 -8.94 7.51 -31.72
N ARG A 6 -10.09 7.62 -32.40
CA ARG A 6 -11.40 7.25 -31.85
C ARG A 6 -11.61 5.73 -31.73
N ASP A 7 -10.85 4.93 -32.49
CA ASP A 7 -10.99 3.46 -32.51
C ASP A 7 -10.18 2.76 -31.39
N LYS A 8 -9.32 3.51 -30.67
CA LYS A 8 -8.55 2.96 -29.57
C LYS A 8 -9.40 2.87 -28.30
N PRO A 9 -9.29 1.75 -27.54
CA PRO A 9 -10.00 1.61 -26.27
C PRO A 9 -9.62 2.74 -25.29
N LEU A 10 -10.56 3.12 -24.45
CA LEU A 10 -10.38 4.12 -23.41
C LEU A 10 -10.28 3.46 -22.04
N ILE A 11 -9.17 3.65 -21.34
CA ILE A 11 -8.98 3.26 -19.94
C ILE A 11 -9.21 4.51 -19.05
N ALA A 12 -10.16 4.42 -18.13
CA ALA A 12 -10.32 5.43 -17.09
C ALA A 12 -9.53 4.99 -15.85
N CYS A 13 -8.55 5.79 -15.44
CA CYS A 13 -7.75 5.57 -14.24
C CYS A 13 -8.41 6.26 -13.04
N LEU A 14 -8.97 5.50 -12.11
CA LEU A 14 -9.61 6.01 -10.91
C LEU A 14 -8.63 5.99 -9.74
N HIS A 15 -8.26 7.17 -9.27
CA HIS A 15 -7.36 7.35 -8.15
C HIS A 15 -7.91 8.41 -7.17
N PRO A 16 -7.81 8.23 -5.84
CA PRO A 16 -8.46 9.14 -4.90
C PRO A 16 -7.88 10.56 -4.91
N TYR A 17 -6.57 10.72 -5.18
CA TYR A 17 -5.88 12.01 -5.01
C TYR A 17 -4.68 12.21 -5.97
N VAL A 18 -4.63 11.54 -7.11
CA VAL A 18 -3.45 11.59 -8.01
C VAL A 18 -3.13 13.01 -8.49
N GLU A 19 -4.16 13.78 -8.85
CA GLU A 19 -3.96 15.11 -9.41
C GLU A 19 -3.33 16.08 -8.40
N GLU A 20 -3.70 15.94 -7.12
CA GLU A 20 -3.15 16.76 -6.04
C GLU A 20 -1.70 16.44 -5.73
N ARG A 21 -1.26 15.21 -6.03
CA ARG A 21 0.09 14.72 -5.71
C ARG A 21 1.08 14.81 -6.87
N ARG A 22 0.62 15.02 -8.11
CA ARG A 22 1.53 15.11 -9.27
C ARG A 22 2.64 16.15 -9.07
N LYS A 23 2.29 17.34 -8.60
CA LYS A 23 3.27 18.40 -8.34
C LYS A 23 4.28 18.03 -7.26
N ASP A 24 3.81 17.41 -6.18
CA ASP A 24 4.68 16.96 -5.10
C ASP A 24 5.64 15.87 -5.60
N ILE A 25 5.16 14.98 -6.46
CA ILE A 25 5.98 13.93 -7.08
C ILE A 25 7.03 14.52 -8.00
N GLU A 26 6.66 15.46 -8.88
CA GLU A 26 7.59 16.15 -9.77
C GLU A 26 8.70 16.91 -9.01
N GLN A 27 8.41 17.37 -7.80
CA GLN A 27 9.35 18.03 -6.90
C GLN A 27 10.14 17.08 -6.00
N GLY A 28 9.94 15.77 -6.08
CA GLY A 28 10.56 14.78 -5.21
C GLY A 28 10.09 14.84 -3.74
N LEU A 29 8.91 15.39 -3.51
CA LEU A 29 8.30 15.54 -2.18
C LEU A 29 7.33 14.41 -1.84
N TYR A 30 6.95 13.58 -2.82
CA TYR A 30 6.02 12.47 -2.66
C TYR A 30 6.43 11.29 -3.55
N PRO A 31 6.33 10.02 -3.08
CA PRO A 31 6.85 8.88 -3.84
C PRO A 31 5.98 8.51 -5.04
N ARG A 32 6.63 8.23 -6.17
CA ARG A 32 6.01 7.84 -7.45
C ARG A 32 5.28 6.50 -7.41
N HIS A 33 5.66 5.59 -6.51
CA HIS A 33 4.98 4.30 -6.41
C HIS A 33 3.48 4.45 -6.07
N HIS A 34 3.09 5.53 -5.40
CA HIS A 34 1.67 5.83 -5.15
C HIS A 34 0.86 6.24 -6.40
N LEU A 35 1.49 6.36 -7.56
CA LEU A 35 0.79 6.53 -8.84
C LEU A 35 0.27 5.19 -9.42
N TRP A 36 0.68 4.06 -8.86
CA TRP A 36 0.16 2.74 -9.25
C TRP A 36 0.25 2.45 -10.75
N GLY A 37 1.31 2.90 -11.41
CA GLY A 37 1.53 2.69 -12.82
C GLY A 37 0.74 3.62 -13.76
N ILE A 38 -0.04 4.56 -13.24
CA ILE A 38 -0.89 5.46 -14.05
C ILE A 38 -0.06 6.25 -15.07
N GLU A 39 1.14 6.72 -14.71
CA GLU A 39 2.00 7.45 -15.65
C GLU A 39 2.35 6.63 -16.91
N ASP A 40 2.64 5.35 -16.75
CA ASP A 40 2.98 4.48 -17.88
C ASP A 40 1.72 4.01 -18.62
N ILE A 41 0.59 3.87 -17.94
CA ILE A 41 -0.72 3.67 -18.58
C ILE A 41 -1.05 4.86 -19.48
N GLU A 42 -0.78 6.08 -19.06
CA GLU A 42 -1.01 7.30 -19.84
C GLU A 42 -0.07 7.44 -21.05
N LYS A 43 1.16 6.92 -20.96
CA LYS A 43 2.16 6.93 -22.05
C LYS A 43 1.91 5.85 -23.12
N GLU A 44 1.08 4.85 -22.83
CA GLU A 44 0.83 3.72 -23.74
C GLU A 44 0.06 4.19 -24.99
N LYS A 45 0.60 3.83 -26.16
CA LYS A 45 0.08 4.29 -27.46
C LYS A 45 -1.12 3.49 -27.99
N ASN A 46 -1.37 2.31 -27.43
CA ASN A 46 -2.40 1.38 -27.95
C ASN A 46 -3.81 1.68 -27.44
N TRP A 47 -3.95 2.57 -26.46
CA TRP A 47 -5.23 3.02 -25.92
C TRP A 47 -5.24 4.54 -25.64
N ARG A 48 -6.39 5.05 -25.26
CA ARG A 48 -6.57 6.39 -24.71
C ARG A 48 -6.72 6.26 -23.18
N THR A 49 -6.33 7.28 -22.45
CA THR A 49 -6.46 7.32 -20.99
C THR A 49 -7.20 8.56 -20.52
N LYS A 50 -7.89 8.42 -19.41
CA LYS A 50 -8.48 9.54 -18.68
C LYS A 50 -8.34 9.29 -17.19
N THR A 51 -7.54 10.10 -16.52
CA THR A 51 -7.41 10.04 -15.05
C THR A 51 -8.58 10.77 -14.40
N ILE A 52 -9.15 10.16 -13.36
CA ILE A 52 -10.32 10.65 -12.65
C ILE A 52 -10.00 10.61 -11.15
N SER A 53 -9.97 11.78 -10.52
CA SER A 53 -9.88 11.89 -9.06
C SER A 53 -11.28 11.86 -8.44
N SER A 54 -11.41 11.21 -7.30
CA SER A 54 -12.65 11.23 -6.51
C SER A 54 -13.00 12.63 -5.98
N THR A 55 -12.01 13.51 -5.82
CA THR A 55 -12.18 14.91 -5.41
C THR A 55 -12.98 15.73 -6.42
N SER A 56 -12.99 15.30 -7.71
CA SER A 56 -13.79 15.93 -8.76
C SER A 56 -15.31 15.74 -8.61
N VAL A 57 -15.74 14.88 -7.70
CA VAL A 57 -17.15 14.58 -7.46
C VAL A 57 -17.67 15.38 -6.29
N GLN A 58 -18.63 16.28 -6.56
CA GLN A 58 -19.30 17.07 -5.53
C GLN A 58 -20.49 16.28 -4.96
N VAL A 59 -20.51 16.10 -3.64
CA VAL A 59 -21.62 15.49 -2.90
C VAL A 59 -21.84 16.31 -1.61
N PRO A 60 -23.09 16.66 -1.26
CA PRO A 60 -23.38 17.31 0.01
C PRO A 60 -22.86 16.47 1.18
N THR A 61 -22.15 17.09 2.12
CA THR A 61 -21.44 16.38 3.21
C THR A 61 -22.36 15.50 4.06
N LEU A 62 -23.59 15.94 4.32
CA LEU A 62 -24.56 15.14 5.08
C LEU A 62 -24.97 13.86 4.32
N LEU A 63 -25.23 13.99 3.01
CA LEU A 63 -25.58 12.86 2.16
C LEU A 63 -24.40 11.89 2.00
N GLU A 64 -23.18 12.40 1.81
CA GLU A 64 -21.95 11.60 1.76
C GLU A 64 -21.81 10.76 3.03
N ARG A 65 -21.88 11.38 4.22
CA ARG A 65 -21.79 10.66 5.51
C ARG A 65 -22.87 9.60 5.68
N LEU A 66 -24.10 9.88 5.24
CA LEU A 66 -25.21 8.93 5.31
C LEU A 66 -24.95 7.70 4.41
N LEU A 67 -24.54 7.95 3.17
CA LEU A 67 -24.26 6.90 2.19
C LEU A 67 -23.05 6.06 2.60
N ASP A 68 -21.97 6.68 3.09
CA ASP A 68 -20.78 5.99 3.56
C ASP A 68 -21.05 5.08 4.76
N ARG A 69 -21.93 5.49 5.66
CA ARG A 69 -22.34 4.67 6.82
C ARG A 69 -23.32 3.54 6.48
N SER A 70 -24.00 3.64 5.34
CA SER A 70 -25.05 2.70 4.93
C SER A 70 -24.67 1.87 3.69
N ILE A 71 -24.85 2.44 2.50
CA ILE A 71 -24.70 1.75 1.22
C ILE A 71 -23.23 1.43 0.91
N PHE A 72 -22.34 2.37 1.21
CA PHE A 72 -20.92 2.31 0.87
C PHE A 72 -20.03 1.93 2.07
N ARG A 73 -20.60 1.41 3.13
CA ARG A 73 -19.83 0.92 4.27
C ARG A 73 -18.81 -0.11 3.82
N GLY A 74 -17.52 0.15 4.12
CA GLY A 74 -16.40 -0.71 3.72
C GLY A 74 -16.01 -0.63 2.24
N SER A 75 -16.60 0.28 1.50
CA SER A 75 -16.12 0.76 0.21
C SER A 75 -15.23 1.99 0.42
N PRO A 76 -14.44 2.40 -0.57
CA PRO A 76 -13.65 3.64 -0.51
C PRO A 76 -14.45 4.93 -0.33
N GLY A 77 -15.77 4.87 -0.40
CA GLY A 77 -16.68 5.97 -0.12
C GLY A 77 -17.48 6.47 -1.33
N THR A 78 -18.48 7.30 -1.04
CA THR A 78 -19.48 7.79 -2.00
C THR A 78 -18.86 8.47 -3.23
N LYS A 79 -17.87 9.34 -3.02
CA LYS A 79 -17.24 10.06 -4.14
C LYS A 79 -16.53 9.12 -5.10
N VAL A 80 -15.82 8.12 -4.58
CA VAL A 80 -15.13 7.10 -5.39
C VAL A 80 -16.13 6.27 -6.18
N GLU A 81 -17.21 5.81 -5.55
CA GLU A 81 -18.27 5.03 -6.21
C GLU A 81 -18.93 5.80 -7.35
N LEU A 82 -19.23 7.08 -7.15
CA LEU A 82 -19.81 7.93 -8.18
C LEU A 82 -18.82 8.28 -9.30
N ALA A 83 -17.54 8.47 -8.97
CA ALA A 83 -16.48 8.65 -9.96
C ALA A 83 -16.32 7.40 -10.82
N ALA A 84 -16.32 6.20 -10.23
CA ALA A 84 -16.28 4.93 -10.95
C ALA A 84 -17.52 4.75 -11.87
N LEU A 85 -18.70 5.11 -11.39
CA LEU A 85 -19.92 5.04 -12.21
C LEU A 85 -19.86 5.97 -13.43
N ARG A 86 -19.34 7.19 -13.26
CA ARG A 86 -19.13 8.11 -14.39
C ARG A 86 -18.07 7.57 -15.35
N ALA A 87 -16.97 7.05 -14.82
CA ALA A 87 -15.90 6.45 -15.59
C ALA A 87 -16.39 5.28 -16.46
N SER A 88 -17.15 4.35 -15.89
CA SER A 88 -17.64 3.15 -16.58
C SER A 88 -18.56 3.43 -17.77
N ARG A 89 -19.24 4.59 -17.76
CA ARG A 89 -20.13 5.00 -18.87
C ARG A 89 -19.38 5.46 -20.10
N ILE A 90 -18.16 5.93 -19.96
CA ILE A 90 -17.38 6.55 -21.03
C ILE A 90 -16.14 5.75 -21.43
N SER A 91 -15.76 4.72 -20.67
CA SER A 91 -14.54 3.94 -20.91
C SER A 91 -14.85 2.47 -21.20
N ASP A 92 -13.88 1.79 -21.78
CA ASP A 92 -13.88 0.35 -22.05
C ASP A 92 -13.41 -0.44 -20.81
N LEU A 93 -12.48 0.13 -20.06
CA LEU A 93 -12.05 -0.36 -18.73
C LEU A 93 -11.97 0.79 -17.71
N VAL A 94 -12.20 0.47 -16.45
CA VAL A 94 -11.93 1.34 -15.29
C VAL A 94 -10.85 0.70 -14.44
N TYR A 95 -9.64 1.22 -14.53
CA TYR A 95 -8.53 0.84 -13.68
C TYR A 95 -8.64 1.57 -12.34
N SER A 96 -8.88 0.83 -11.26
CA SER A 96 -9.15 1.41 -9.93
C SER A 96 -8.10 1.01 -8.91
N VAL A 97 -7.45 1.99 -8.31
CA VAL A 97 -6.52 1.80 -7.17
C VAL A 97 -7.23 1.93 -5.81
N CYS A 98 -8.54 2.05 -5.82
CA CYS A 98 -9.33 2.32 -4.61
C CYS A 98 -9.83 1.06 -3.89
N GLY A 99 -9.51 -0.14 -4.37
CA GLY A 99 -10.04 -1.40 -3.85
C GLY A 99 -11.38 -1.81 -4.48
N PRO A 100 -11.98 -2.91 -4.01
CA PRO A 100 -13.29 -3.38 -4.46
C PRO A 100 -14.41 -2.36 -4.16
N LEU A 101 -15.35 -2.22 -5.09
CA LEU A 101 -16.44 -1.24 -5.04
C LEU A 101 -17.80 -1.88 -4.80
N ALA A 102 -18.66 -1.19 -4.04
CA ALA A 102 -19.99 -1.67 -3.67
C ALA A 102 -20.99 -1.69 -4.85
N LEU A 103 -20.79 -0.83 -5.85
CA LEU A 103 -21.61 -0.74 -7.05
C LEU A 103 -21.00 -1.49 -8.27
N ALA A 104 -20.04 -2.40 -8.06
CA ALA A 104 -19.33 -3.09 -9.15
C ALA A 104 -20.27 -3.68 -10.22
N LYS A 105 -21.44 -4.19 -9.85
CA LYS A 105 -22.47 -4.70 -10.76
C LYS A 105 -22.98 -3.66 -11.77
N THR A 106 -22.93 -2.39 -11.44
CA THR A 106 -23.44 -1.31 -12.30
C THR A 106 -22.41 -0.84 -13.33
N TYR A 107 -21.19 -1.35 -13.27
CA TYR A 107 -20.08 -0.93 -14.15
C TYR A 107 -19.89 -1.82 -15.37
N SER A 108 -20.87 -2.68 -15.69
CA SER A 108 -20.90 -3.51 -16.91
C SER A 108 -19.63 -4.36 -17.10
N ASN A 109 -19.14 -4.97 -16.02
CA ASN A 109 -17.92 -5.78 -16.01
C ASN A 109 -16.69 -5.05 -16.57
N LYS A 110 -16.55 -3.75 -16.31
CA LYS A 110 -15.43 -2.92 -16.79
C LYS A 110 -14.41 -2.62 -15.71
N LEU A 111 -14.70 -2.93 -14.44
CA LEU A 111 -13.88 -2.56 -13.31
C LEU A 111 -12.71 -3.53 -13.15
N VAL A 112 -11.50 -3.01 -13.15
CA VAL A 112 -10.26 -3.70 -12.80
C VAL A 112 -9.74 -3.11 -11.50
N SER A 113 -9.82 -3.86 -10.40
CA SER A 113 -9.57 -3.33 -9.06
C SER A 113 -8.28 -3.87 -8.44
N TRP A 114 -7.49 -3.00 -7.84
CA TRP A 114 -6.50 -3.43 -6.85
C TRP A 114 -7.16 -3.95 -5.58
N THR A 115 -6.52 -4.90 -4.93
CA THR A 115 -7.01 -5.50 -3.69
C THR A 115 -5.96 -5.42 -2.59
N PHE A 116 -6.42 -5.07 -1.38
CA PHE A 116 -5.57 -4.88 -0.21
C PHE A 116 -5.90 -5.86 0.91
N ARG A 117 -7.01 -6.61 0.77
CA ARG A 117 -7.48 -7.60 1.73
C ARG A 117 -7.83 -8.91 1.05
N ASN A 118 -7.58 -10.01 1.74
CA ASN A 118 -7.98 -11.32 1.27
C ASN A 118 -9.46 -11.57 1.61
N PRO A 119 -10.36 -11.78 0.61
CA PRO A 119 -11.78 -11.91 0.86
C PRO A 119 -12.17 -13.23 1.55
N ILE A 120 -11.30 -14.24 1.55
CA ILE A 120 -11.57 -15.53 2.19
C ILE A 120 -11.52 -15.41 3.71
N ASP A 121 -10.54 -14.69 4.23
CA ASP A 121 -10.31 -14.53 5.67
C ASP A 121 -11.31 -13.56 6.34
N LEU A 122 -12.09 -12.83 5.54
CA LEU A 122 -13.13 -11.95 6.06
C LEU A 122 -14.35 -12.75 6.57
N GLY A 123 -14.72 -12.58 7.81
CA GLY A 123 -15.88 -13.22 8.42
C GLY A 123 -17.21 -12.90 7.71
N SER A 124 -18.20 -13.75 7.85
CA SER A 124 -19.53 -13.59 7.21
C SER A 124 -20.24 -12.28 7.60
N SER A 125 -20.15 -11.87 8.86
CA SER A 125 -20.70 -10.60 9.35
C SER A 125 -20.03 -9.38 8.70
N PHE A 126 -18.72 -9.44 8.46
CA PHE A 126 -18.01 -8.40 7.72
C PHE A 126 -18.54 -8.34 6.28
N LYS A 127 -18.60 -9.47 5.55
CA LYS A 127 -19.09 -9.53 4.17
C LYS A 127 -20.53 -9.03 4.03
N LEU A 128 -21.39 -9.28 5.02
CA LEU A 128 -22.77 -8.77 5.04
C LEU A 128 -22.82 -7.25 5.17
N SER A 129 -22.00 -6.67 6.05
CA SER A 129 -21.96 -5.23 6.29
C SER A 129 -21.20 -4.46 5.22
N HIS A 130 -20.24 -5.09 4.52
CA HIS A 130 -19.36 -4.48 3.53
C HIS A 130 -19.71 -4.95 2.12
N ARG A 131 -20.59 -4.22 1.44
CA ARG A 131 -21.15 -4.62 0.13
C ARG A 131 -20.11 -4.89 -0.94
N ALA A 132 -18.99 -4.16 -0.92
CA ALA A 132 -17.89 -4.32 -1.90
C ALA A 132 -17.33 -5.75 -1.90
N TYR A 133 -17.30 -6.42 -0.75
CA TYR A 133 -16.77 -7.78 -0.57
C TYR A 133 -17.82 -8.90 -0.72
N ARG A 134 -19.05 -8.57 -1.09
CA ARG A 134 -20.05 -9.61 -1.39
C ARG A 134 -19.69 -10.36 -2.67
N PRO A 135 -19.81 -11.70 -2.71
CA PRO A 135 -19.41 -12.50 -3.90
C PRO A 135 -19.95 -11.94 -5.22
N ARG A 136 -21.22 -11.55 -5.25
CA ARG A 136 -21.87 -10.98 -6.44
C ARG A 136 -21.25 -9.67 -6.95
N ASN A 137 -20.62 -8.87 -6.07
CA ASN A 137 -19.95 -7.63 -6.47
C ASN A 137 -18.51 -7.92 -6.88
N LEU A 138 -17.86 -8.88 -6.22
CA LEU A 138 -16.54 -9.34 -6.64
C LEU A 138 -16.60 -9.96 -8.03
N SER A 139 -17.56 -10.86 -8.29
CA SER A 139 -17.72 -11.47 -9.62
C SER A 139 -18.18 -10.52 -10.73
N ALA A 140 -18.52 -9.28 -10.39
CA ALA A 140 -18.87 -8.26 -11.37
C ALA A 140 -17.66 -7.38 -11.80
N ASN A 141 -16.46 -7.68 -11.31
CA ASN A 141 -15.24 -7.05 -11.79
C ASN A 141 -14.75 -7.73 -13.08
N ALA A 142 -14.12 -6.96 -13.96
CA ALA A 142 -13.42 -7.50 -15.12
C ALA A 142 -12.20 -8.30 -14.73
N ALA A 143 -11.47 -7.83 -13.71
CA ALA A 143 -10.29 -8.50 -13.15
C ALA A 143 -9.87 -7.88 -11.82
N PHE A 144 -8.92 -8.56 -11.14
CA PHE A 144 -8.26 -8.06 -9.95
C PHE A 144 -6.74 -8.02 -10.10
N PHE A 145 -6.15 -6.95 -9.62
CA PHE A 145 -4.74 -6.89 -9.28
C PHE A 145 -4.58 -7.21 -7.79
N CYS A 146 -3.64 -8.07 -7.46
CA CYS A 146 -3.41 -8.57 -6.11
C CYS A 146 -1.97 -8.31 -5.69
N LEU A 147 -1.75 -7.81 -4.47
CA LEU A 147 -0.42 -7.54 -3.93
C LEU A 147 0.24 -8.78 -3.31
N THR A 148 -0.51 -9.89 -3.18
CA THR A 148 -0.02 -11.16 -2.63
C THR A 148 -0.56 -12.35 -3.42
N SER A 149 0.18 -13.46 -3.45
CA SER A 149 -0.24 -14.71 -4.08
C SER A 149 -1.48 -15.31 -3.40
N LYS A 150 -1.59 -15.16 -2.09
CA LYS A 150 -2.76 -15.56 -1.30
C LYS A 150 -4.02 -14.81 -1.77
N SER A 151 -3.92 -13.50 -1.97
CA SER A 151 -5.04 -12.71 -2.48
C SER A 151 -5.38 -13.09 -3.92
N GLU A 152 -4.39 -13.30 -4.81
CA GLU A 152 -4.63 -13.76 -6.18
C GLU A 152 -5.45 -15.05 -6.20
N SER A 153 -5.01 -16.08 -5.47
CA SER A 153 -5.71 -17.36 -5.37
C SER A 153 -7.16 -17.21 -4.87
N SER A 154 -7.38 -16.28 -3.95
CA SER A 154 -8.70 -16.03 -3.37
C SER A 154 -9.62 -15.28 -4.33
N TYR A 155 -9.12 -14.25 -5.01
CA TYR A 155 -9.90 -13.45 -5.96
C TYR A 155 -10.14 -14.17 -7.29
N ALA A 156 -9.27 -15.12 -7.67
CA ALA A 156 -9.45 -15.96 -8.86
C ALA A 156 -10.77 -16.74 -8.87
N ASN A 157 -11.39 -16.97 -7.70
CA ASN A 157 -12.72 -17.56 -7.59
C ASN A 157 -13.85 -16.63 -8.07
N PHE A 158 -13.58 -15.36 -8.28
CA PHE A 158 -14.60 -14.36 -8.66
C PHE A 158 -14.37 -13.77 -10.05
N ALA A 159 -13.13 -13.48 -10.43
CA ALA A 159 -12.75 -12.93 -11.73
C ALA A 159 -11.27 -13.20 -12.00
N PRO A 160 -10.80 -13.06 -13.26
CA PRO A 160 -9.38 -13.11 -13.60
C PRO A 160 -8.55 -12.26 -12.64
N SER A 161 -7.50 -12.84 -12.08
CA SER A 161 -6.70 -12.19 -11.04
C SER A 161 -5.22 -12.29 -11.38
N ARG A 162 -4.44 -11.29 -10.98
CA ARG A 162 -3.00 -11.27 -11.22
C ARG A 162 -2.25 -10.77 -9.99
N PHE A 163 -1.36 -11.60 -9.47
CA PHE A 163 -0.39 -11.19 -8.45
C PHE A 163 0.70 -10.31 -9.09
N ILE A 164 0.86 -9.12 -8.56
CA ILE A 164 1.95 -8.20 -8.89
C ILE A 164 2.50 -7.68 -7.56
N PRO A 165 3.72 -8.08 -7.18
CA PRO A 165 4.37 -7.58 -5.97
C PRO A 165 4.45 -6.06 -5.97
N TRP A 166 4.30 -5.45 -4.81
CA TRP A 166 4.41 -3.99 -4.66
C TRP A 166 5.78 -3.47 -5.11
N CYS A 167 5.93 -2.17 -5.17
CA CYS A 167 7.18 -1.50 -5.56
C CYS A 167 7.51 -0.32 -4.64
N VAL A 168 8.71 0.20 -4.76
CA VAL A 168 9.16 1.39 -4.06
C VAL A 168 9.87 2.36 -5.01
N ASP A 169 9.74 3.64 -4.73
CA ASP A 169 10.43 4.71 -5.43
C ASP A 169 11.91 4.76 -4.99
N MET A 170 12.77 4.12 -5.78
CA MET A 170 14.20 4.03 -5.49
C MET A 170 14.90 5.38 -5.61
N ASP A 171 14.39 6.32 -6.41
CA ASP A 171 14.96 7.65 -6.58
C ASP A 171 14.71 8.50 -5.33
N LEU A 172 13.51 8.41 -4.76
CA LEU A 172 13.20 9.11 -3.52
C LEU A 172 13.85 8.46 -2.31
N PHE A 173 13.85 7.12 -2.23
CA PHE A 173 14.40 6.35 -1.12
C PHE A 173 15.84 5.87 -1.41
N ASP A 174 16.62 6.66 -2.11
CA ASP A 174 18.06 6.45 -2.27
C ASP A 174 18.82 7.64 -1.69
N GLY A 175 19.87 7.34 -0.98
CA GLY A 175 20.74 8.38 -0.48
C GLY A 175 21.27 8.15 0.92
N LEU A 176 22.44 8.69 1.14
CA LEU A 176 23.03 8.79 2.46
C LEU A 176 22.35 9.95 3.21
N PRO A 177 22.25 9.87 4.54
CA PRO A 177 21.70 10.97 5.34
C PRO A 177 22.49 12.26 5.10
N SER A 178 21.76 13.34 4.80
CA SER A 178 22.35 14.68 4.66
C SER A 178 22.76 15.28 6.00
N ALA A 179 22.03 14.95 7.06
CA ALA A 179 22.36 15.31 8.43
C ALA A 179 23.32 14.30 9.05
N GLY A 180 24.19 14.76 9.95
CA GLY A 180 25.15 13.90 10.65
C GLY A 180 24.48 12.73 11.38
N LYS A 181 25.28 11.71 11.73
CA LYS A 181 24.78 10.55 12.47
C LYS A 181 24.11 10.97 13.78
N PRO A 182 22.97 10.36 14.15
CA PRO A 182 22.30 10.65 15.40
C PRO A 182 23.25 10.35 16.58
N GLN A 183 23.18 11.17 17.63
CA GLN A 183 24.01 10.98 18.84
C GLN A 183 23.74 9.64 19.54
N LYS A 184 22.53 9.12 19.43
CA LYS A 184 22.11 7.82 19.97
C LYS A 184 21.41 7.00 18.89
N PRO A 185 21.60 5.66 18.91
CA PRO A 185 20.85 4.79 18.00
C PRO A 185 19.35 4.91 18.24
N PHE A 186 18.55 4.86 17.17
CA PHE A 186 17.10 4.80 17.29
C PHE A 186 16.48 3.83 16.29
N PHE A 187 15.34 3.28 16.67
CA PHE A 187 14.45 2.49 15.85
C PHE A 187 13.30 3.35 15.35
N LEU A 188 12.87 3.15 14.12
CA LEU A 188 11.76 3.87 13.52
C LEU A 188 10.57 2.93 13.32
N ALA A 189 9.37 3.35 13.74
CA ALA A 189 8.13 2.67 13.41
C ALA A 189 7.13 3.68 12.84
N THR A 190 6.45 3.30 11.75
CA THR A 190 5.45 4.16 11.13
C THR A 190 4.28 3.36 10.58
N GLY A 191 3.10 3.95 10.55
CA GLY A 191 1.90 3.37 9.94
C GLY A 191 0.62 3.68 10.71
N LYS A 192 -0.50 3.58 10.00
CA LYS A 192 -1.83 3.98 10.52
C LYS A 192 -2.79 2.79 10.67
N THR A 193 -2.57 1.71 9.95
CA THR A 193 -3.50 0.58 9.85
C THR A 193 -2.86 -0.72 10.33
N GLY A 194 -3.60 -1.52 11.09
CA GLY A 194 -3.19 -2.86 11.51
C GLY A 194 -1.92 -2.89 12.35
N ARG A 195 -1.66 -1.87 13.19
CA ARG A 195 -0.43 -1.78 14.02
C ARG A 195 -0.69 -2.21 15.45
N ASP A 196 0.21 -3.03 15.98
CA ASP A 196 0.32 -3.38 17.41
C ASP A 196 1.47 -2.60 18.08
N TYR A 197 1.25 -1.31 18.23
CA TYR A 197 2.22 -0.46 18.94
C TYR A 197 2.34 -0.80 20.43
N CYS A 198 1.34 -1.44 21.04
CA CYS A 198 1.40 -1.84 22.44
C CYS A 198 2.54 -2.83 22.70
N SER A 199 2.67 -3.87 21.86
CA SER A 199 3.74 -4.87 22.00
C SER A 199 5.11 -4.26 21.72
N LEU A 200 5.24 -3.42 20.69
CA LEU A 200 6.49 -2.71 20.40
C LEU A 200 6.92 -1.81 21.57
N VAL A 201 6.01 -0.99 22.11
CA VAL A 201 6.30 -0.06 23.21
C VAL A 201 6.70 -0.80 24.48
N LYS A 202 6.02 -1.90 24.82
CA LYS A 202 6.40 -2.75 25.96
C LYS A 202 7.80 -3.34 25.78
N GLY A 203 8.10 -3.92 24.60
CA GLY A 203 9.42 -4.47 24.30
C GLY A 203 10.53 -3.42 24.29
N SER A 204 10.21 -2.18 23.88
CA SER A 204 11.17 -1.07 23.85
C SER A 204 11.69 -0.67 25.25
N SER A 205 10.92 -0.89 26.30
CA SER A 205 11.26 -0.44 27.67
C SER A 205 12.58 -1.01 28.20
N LEU A 206 13.02 -2.14 27.68
CA LEU A 206 14.26 -2.84 28.09
C LEU A 206 15.42 -2.63 27.10
N VAL A 207 15.26 -1.75 26.13
CA VAL A 207 16.26 -1.52 25.06
C VAL A 207 16.98 -0.20 25.28
N ASN A 208 18.32 -0.22 25.25
CA ASN A 208 19.13 1.00 25.36
C ASN A 208 19.24 1.76 24.03
N ALA A 209 18.09 2.13 23.47
CA ALA A 209 17.97 2.95 22.27
C ALA A 209 16.66 3.72 22.30
N GLU A 210 16.59 4.81 21.54
CA GLU A 210 15.34 5.54 21.33
C GLU A 210 14.45 4.76 20.34
N VAL A 211 13.13 4.80 20.50
CA VAL A 211 12.16 4.32 19.53
C VAL A 211 11.26 5.48 19.12
N ARG A 212 11.25 5.83 17.84
CA ARG A 212 10.40 6.87 17.26
C ARG A 212 9.22 6.22 16.57
N ILE A 213 8.01 6.59 17.00
CA ILE A 213 6.77 6.04 16.47
C ILE A 213 5.96 7.18 15.85
N ILE A 214 5.64 7.02 14.55
CA ILE A 214 4.73 7.89 13.81
C ILE A 214 3.41 7.13 13.65
N GLY A 215 2.43 7.48 14.46
CA GLY A 215 1.16 6.74 14.53
C GLY A 215 -0.02 7.59 15.00
N PRO A 216 -1.26 7.14 14.75
CA PRO A 216 -2.46 7.88 15.14
C PRO A 216 -2.70 7.80 16.66
N SER A 217 -3.24 8.87 17.26
CA SER A 217 -3.47 8.97 18.71
C SER A 217 -4.27 7.81 19.28
N HIS A 218 -5.26 7.29 18.55
CA HIS A 218 -6.11 6.19 19.03
C HIS A 218 -5.37 4.84 19.17
N GLN A 219 -4.15 4.73 18.60
CA GLN A 219 -3.29 3.55 18.74
C GLN A 219 -2.16 3.79 19.75
N LYS A 220 -2.08 5.00 20.31
CA LYS A 220 -1.05 5.34 21.29
C LYS A 220 -1.34 4.61 22.60
N PRO A 221 -0.36 3.82 23.13
CA PRO A 221 -0.50 3.21 24.46
C PRO A 221 -0.61 4.25 25.57
N ASP A 222 -1.37 3.94 26.63
CA ASP A 222 -1.53 4.83 27.79
C ASP A 222 -0.21 5.13 28.51
N ARG A 223 0.70 4.15 28.53
CA ARG A 223 2.02 4.28 29.15
C ARG A 223 3.11 4.15 28.11
N ILE A 224 3.92 5.19 28.01
CA ILE A 224 5.05 5.27 27.09
C ILE A 224 6.35 5.39 27.91
N PRO A 225 7.34 4.48 27.73
CA PRO A 225 8.64 4.58 28.37
C PRO A 225 9.38 5.85 27.93
N PRO A 226 10.34 6.37 28.77
CA PRO A 226 11.07 7.59 28.44
C PRO A 226 11.89 7.55 27.15
N ASN A 227 12.26 6.35 26.69
CA ASN A 227 13.01 6.14 25.45
C ASN A 227 12.11 6.05 24.21
N VAL A 228 10.78 6.13 24.33
CA VAL A 228 9.85 6.13 23.20
C VAL A 228 9.34 7.53 22.92
N LYS A 229 9.48 8.00 21.69
CA LYS A 229 8.92 9.25 21.18
C LYS A 229 7.75 8.97 20.26
N TRP A 230 6.58 9.51 20.61
CA TRP A 230 5.36 9.39 19.81
C TRP A 230 5.08 10.67 19.04
N ILE A 231 4.91 10.53 17.70
CA ILE A 231 4.48 11.60 16.80
C ILE A 231 3.07 11.25 16.31
N ASP A 232 2.14 12.12 16.63
CA ASP A 232 0.71 11.91 16.36
C ASP A 232 0.35 12.30 14.93
N THR A 233 -0.26 11.36 14.20
CA THR A 233 -0.74 11.55 12.83
C THR A 233 -2.22 11.93 12.74
N SER A 234 -2.91 12.10 13.87
CA SER A 234 -4.37 12.30 13.89
C SER A 234 -4.81 13.71 13.53
N LYS A 235 -3.90 14.68 13.61
CA LYS A 235 -4.22 16.12 13.51
C LYS A 235 -4.07 16.68 12.10
N ASP A 236 -3.37 15.98 11.23
CA ASP A 236 -3.11 16.44 9.87
C ASP A 236 -3.96 15.67 8.85
N PRO A 237 -4.11 16.20 7.62
CA PRO A 237 -4.67 15.42 6.53
C PRO A 237 -4.01 14.04 6.54
N PRO A 238 -4.77 12.95 6.33
CA PRO A 238 -4.40 11.59 6.73
C PRO A 238 -3.02 11.10 6.24
N ASP A 239 -2.32 11.88 5.44
CA ASP A 239 -1.10 11.46 4.78
C ASP A 239 0.18 12.20 5.25
N GLN A 240 0.11 13.20 6.16
CA GLN A 240 1.26 14.07 6.41
C GLN A 240 1.46 14.50 7.87
N ALA A 241 1.62 13.55 8.78
CA ALA A 241 2.18 13.91 10.10
C ALA A 241 3.67 14.30 10.02
N ILE A 242 4.34 13.82 8.97
CA ILE A 242 5.71 14.11 8.61
C ILE A 242 5.81 14.04 7.09
N ASP A 243 6.47 15.01 6.46
CA ASP A 243 6.69 14.97 5.02
C ASP A 243 7.67 13.84 4.64
N TYR A 244 7.60 13.40 3.39
CA TYR A 244 8.46 12.33 2.89
C TYR A 244 9.96 12.65 2.90
N PRO A 245 10.43 13.87 2.60
CA PRO A 245 11.83 14.25 2.78
C PRO A 245 12.32 14.02 4.22
N THR A 246 11.56 14.46 5.22
CA THR A 246 11.89 14.24 6.64
C THR A 246 11.80 12.77 7.02
N LEU A 247 10.79 12.04 6.56
CA LEU A 247 10.66 10.60 6.76
C LEU A 247 11.85 9.83 6.16
N ARG A 248 12.25 10.17 4.94
CA ARG A 248 13.43 9.61 4.28
C ARG A 248 14.70 9.84 5.11
N GLU A 249 14.88 11.05 5.64
CA GLU A 249 16.00 11.37 6.52
C GLU A 249 16.01 10.47 7.78
N TRP A 250 14.84 10.24 8.35
CA TRP A 250 14.73 9.34 9.52
C TRP A 250 14.98 7.88 9.16
N TYR A 251 14.51 7.44 8.00
CA TYR A 251 14.91 6.12 7.48
C TYR A 251 16.42 6.03 7.34
N ALA A 252 17.06 7.03 6.73
CA ALA A 252 18.51 7.03 6.52
C ALA A 252 19.30 6.98 7.82
N GLN A 253 18.82 7.61 8.89
CA GLN A 253 19.49 7.71 10.19
C GLN A 253 19.15 6.57 11.16
N CYS A 254 18.00 5.91 11.04
CA CYS A 254 17.59 4.88 11.98
C CYS A 254 18.51 3.65 11.93
N THR A 255 18.51 2.90 13.01
CA THR A 255 19.27 1.64 13.13
C THR A 255 18.54 0.49 12.45
N ALA A 256 17.22 0.43 12.59
CA ALA A 256 16.33 -0.49 11.90
C ALA A 256 14.89 0.05 11.91
N VAL A 257 14.05 -0.52 11.05
CA VAL A 257 12.63 -0.19 10.97
C VAL A 257 11.81 -1.27 11.63
N CYS A 258 10.92 -0.86 12.53
CA CYS A 258 9.99 -1.74 13.25
C CYS A 258 8.60 -1.65 12.61
N ILE A 259 8.04 -2.79 12.23
CA ILE A 259 6.71 -2.90 11.62
C ILE A 259 5.86 -3.82 12.51
N PRO A 260 5.32 -3.29 13.63
CA PRO A 260 4.51 -4.06 14.55
C PRO A 260 3.10 -4.23 13.95
N LEU A 261 2.75 -5.44 13.55
CA LEU A 261 1.42 -5.77 13.02
C LEU A 261 0.59 -6.51 14.06
N SER A 262 -0.73 -6.38 13.93
CA SER A 262 -1.68 -7.17 14.76
C SER A 262 -1.71 -8.66 14.40
N GLY A 263 -1.01 -9.07 13.36
CA GLY A 263 -0.94 -10.47 12.93
C GLY A 263 -2.09 -10.91 12.01
N ASP A 264 -2.88 -9.97 11.49
CA ASP A 264 -3.97 -10.27 10.57
C ASP A 264 -3.45 -10.84 9.24
N SER A 265 -4.02 -11.97 8.82
CA SER A 265 -3.64 -12.64 7.59
C SER A 265 -4.42 -12.19 6.35
N ASP A 266 -5.36 -11.26 6.51
CA ASP A 266 -6.27 -10.79 5.46
C ASP A 266 -5.88 -9.43 4.85
N ASP A 267 -4.78 -8.83 5.30
CA ASP A 267 -4.37 -7.46 4.95
C ASP A 267 -2.88 -7.37 4.55
N THR A 268 -2.57 -6.45 3.65
CA THR A 268 -1.19 -6.16 3.19
C THR A 268 -0.49 -5.05 3.99
N CYS A 269 -0.93 -4.78 5.20
CA CYS A 269 -0.34 -3.78 6.08
C CYS A 269 1.17 -4.00 6.27
N GLY A 270 1.91 -2.91 6.28
CA GLY A 270 3.37 -2.95 6.46
C GLY A 270 4.17 -3.11 5.17
N TYR A 271 3.57 -3.51 4.05
CA TYR A 271 4.30 -3.79 2.82
C TYR A 271 5.09 -2.56 2.32
N THR A 272 4.46 -1.39 2.24
CA THR A 272 5.14 -0.15 1.83
C THR A 272 6.31 0.19 2.75
N ASN A 273 6.10 0.17 4.08
CA ASN A 273 7.16 0.47 5.03
C ASN A 273 8.33 -0.51 4.96
N MET A 274 8.04 -1.78 4.69
CA MET A 274 9.07 -2.81 4.50
C MET A 274 9.94 -2.47 3.28
N LEU A 275 9.33 -2.17 2.13
CA LEU A 275 10.06 -1.85 0.91
C LEU A 275 10.83 -0.52 1.02
N GLU A 276 10.27 0.49 1.66
CA GLU A 276 10.96 1.76 1.95
C GLU A 276 12.20 1.52 2.83
N ALA A 277 12.06 0.71 3.89
CA ALA A 277 13.19 0.34 4.75
C ALA A 277 14.29 -0.40 3.98
N MET A 278 13.90 -1.39 3.15
CA MET A 278 14.81 -2.15 2.29
C MET A 278 15.53 -1.22 1.30
N ALA A 279 14.80 -0.32 0.63
CA ALA A 279 15.37 0.68 -0.28
C ALA A 279 16.40 1.58 0.44
N MET A 280 16.15 1.94 1.68
CA MET A 280 17.04 2.76 2.51
C MET A 280 18.14 1.96 3.23
N ARG A 281 18.39 0.71 2.84
CA ARG A 281 19.41 -0.18 3.45
C ARG A 281 19.23 -0.37 4.95
N LYS A 282 17.97 -0.51 5.41
CA LYS A 282 17.68 -0.70 6.83
C LYS A 282 17.16 -2.10 7.11
N PRO A 283 17.68 -2.75 8.16
CA PRO A 283 17.08 -3.99 8.64
C PRO A 283 15.60 -3.80 8.97
N VAL A 284 14.81 -4.81 8.67
CA VAL A 284 13.37 -4.83 8.99
C VAL A 284 13.13 -5.74 10.18
N LEU A 285 12.50 -5.21 11.22
CA LEU A 285 11.96 -5.97 12.34
C LEU A 285 10.44 -5.95 12.22
N MET A 286 9.83 -7.09 11.92
CA MET A 286 8.41 -7.14 11.50
C MET A 286 7.65 -8.24 12.22
N THR A 287 6.42 -7.96 12.61
CA THR A 287 5.52 -9.02 13.08
C THR A 287 5.15 -9.94 11.92
N HIS A 288 5.13 -11.24 12.18
CA HIS A 288 4.64 -12.23 11.22
C HIS A 288 3.19 -11.95 10.86
N SER A 289 2.92 -11.59 9.61
CA SER A 289 1.57 -11.15 9.19
C SER A 289 0.71 -12.27 8.60
N GLY A 290 1.31 -13.33 8.08
CA GLY A 290 0.59 -14.41 7.40
C GLY A 290 -0.06 -14.03 6.06
N CYS A 291 0.05 -12.76 5.64
CA CYS A 291 -0.51 -12.28 4.37
C CYS A 291 0.57 -11.99 3.32
N LEU A 292 1.71 -11.44 3.72
CA LEU A 292 2.78 -11.08 2.79
C LEU A 292 3.58 -12.30 2.35
N ASP A 293 3.94 -12.37 1.07
CA ASP A 293 4.76 -13.44 0.48
C ASP A 293 6.26 -13.29 0.79
N ILE A 294 6.64 -12.27 1.56
CA ILE A 294 8.02 -11.91 1.83
C ILE A 294 8.30 -12.08 3.31
N ASP A 295 9.26 -12.94 3.62
CA ASP A 295 9.74 -13.19 4.95
C ASP A 295 11.14 -12.55 5.14
N PRO A 296 11.25 -11.52 6.01
CA PRO A 296 12.50 -10.81 6.27
C PRO A 296 13.63 -11.71 6.78
N GLU A 297 13.29 -12.74 7.54
CA GLU A 297 14.27 -13.62 8.18
C GLU A 297 14.83 -14.64 7.20
N THR A 298 13.99 -15.36 6.49
CA THR A 298 14.43 -16.35 5.48
C THR A 298 15.11 -15.70 4.28
N ARG A 299 14.72 -14.46 3.95
CA ARG A 299 15.31 -13.69 2.86
C ARG A 299 16.53 -12.88 3.31
N GLY A 300 16.91 -12.90 4.59
CA GLY A 300 18.16 -12.37 5.12
C GLY A 300 18.25 -10.85 5.23
N PHE A 301 17.12 -10.13 5.31
CA PHE A 301 17.12 -8.67 5.46
C PHE A 301 16.48 -8.17 6.76
N GLY A 302 16.10 -9.07 7.68
CA GLY A 302 15.49 -8.67 8.93
C GLY A 302 15.23 -9.80 9.90
N LYS A 303 14.27 -9.58 10.80
CA LYS A 303 13.76 -10.54 11.78
C LYS A 303 12.25 -10.54 11.83
N LEU A 304 11.66 -11.72 12.02
CA LEU A 304 10.25 -11.88 12.35
C LEU A 304 10.03 -11.95 13.86
N ILE A 305 8.93 -11.39 14.29
CA ILE A 305 8.46 -11.39 15.67
C ILE A 305 7.04 -11.94 15.68
N GLU A 306 6.73 -12.84 16.60
CA GLU A 306 5.37 -13.38 16.73
C GLU A 306 4.38 -12.28 17.15
N PRO A 307 3.11 -12.38 16.73
CA PRO A 307 2.07 -11.45 17.17
C PRO A 307 1.99 -11.34 18.69
N GLN A 308 1.90 -10.12 19.23
CA GLN A 308 1.81 -9.80 20.66
C GLN A 308 3.05 -10.18 21.49
N ASP A 309 4.15 -10.61 20.87
CA ASP A 309 5.39 -10.96 21.58
C ASP A 309 6.26 -9.72 21.84
N HIS A 310 6.07 -9.11 23.01
CA HIS A 310 6.90 -7.97 23.44
C HIS A 310 8.33 -8.36 23.83
N SER A 311 8.58 -9.59 24.27
CA SER A 311 9.94 -10.09 24.52
C SER A 311 10.71 -10.28 23.20
N GLY A 312 10.06 -10.80 22.19
CA GLY A 312 10.60 -10.91 20.83
C GLY A 312 11.02 -9.55 20.25
N TRP A 313 10.24 -8.49 20.51
CA TRP A 313 10.65 -7.12 20.15
C TRP A 313 11.93 -6.68 20.85
N THR A 314 12.06 -6.95 22.18
CA THR A 314 13.28 -6.66 22.94
C THR A 314 14.48 -7.39 22.35
N ASP A 315 14.33 -8.68 22.08
CA ASP A 315 15.40 -9.54 21.57
C ASP A 315 15.82 -9.14 20.15
N ALA A 316 14.87 -8.86 19.27
CA ALA A 316 15.13 -8.42 17.90
C ALA A 316 15.87 -7.07 17.86
N MET A 317 15.44 -6.10 18.65
CA MET A 317 16.14 -4.80 18.74
C MET A 317 17.55 -4.96 19.31
N ASN A 318 17.73 -5.73 20.37
CA ASN A 318 19.05 -6.01 20.95
C ASN A 318 19.95 -6.81 19.99
N TYR A 319 19.39 -7.72 19.19
CA TYR A 319 20.13 -8.44 18.16
C TYR A 319 20.76 -7.48 17.13
N ILE A 320 20.05 -6.45 16.74
CA ILE A 320 20.55 -5.41 15.82
C ILE A 320 21.60 -4.52 16.50
N LEU A 321 21.36 -4.09 17.74
CA LEU A 321 22.29 -3.20 18.47
C LEU A 321 23.63 -3.84 18.79
N LYS A 322 23.67 -5.15 19.06
CA LYS A 322 24.89 -5.88 19.44
C LYS A 322 25.93 -5.98 18.32
N ASP A 323 25.52 -5.90 17.05
CA ASP A 323 26.44 -6.11 15.92
C ASP A 323 26.05 -5.20 14.74
N LYS A 324 26.74 -4.06 14.65
CA LYS A 324 26.54 -3.10 13.58
C LYS A 324 26.82 -3.69 12.19
N LYS A 325 27.85 -4.54 12.05
CA LYS A 325 28.19 -5.16 10.75
C LYS A 325 27.06 -6.09 10.28
N ARG A 326 26.41 -6.77 11.21
CA ARG A 326 25.23 -7.58 10.92
C ARG A 326 24.06 -6.70 10.44
N ALA A 327 23.78 -5.62 11.16
CA ALA A 327 22.74 -4.68 10.77
C ALA A 327 23.00 -4.13 9.35
N ASP A 328 24.23 -3.73 9.06
CA ASP A 328 24.63 -3.24 7.74
C ASP A 328 24.42 -4.34 6.65
N ARG A 329 24.81 -5.61 6.91
CA ARG A 329 24.58 -6.72 5.96
C ARG A 329 23.09 -6.98 5.68
N LEU A 330 22.24 -6.99 6.71
CA LEU A 330 20.80 -7.15 6.55
C LEU A 330 20.20 -6.02 5.71
N GLY A 331 20.63 -4.79 5.96
CA GLY A 331 20.18 -3.62 5.18
C GLY A 331 20.61 -3.71 3.71
N GLU A 332 21.87 -4.07 3.42
CA GLU A 332 22.37 -4.24 2.05
C GLU A 332 21.65 -5.37 1.28
N GLU A 333 21.33 -6.47 1.97
CA GLU A 333 20.54 -7.55 1.35
C GLU A 333 19.13 -7.08 0.98
N GLY A 334 18.46 -6.32 1.88
CA GLY A 334 17.17 -5.71 1.58
C GLY A 334 17.23 -4.80 0.36
N ARG A 335 18.26 -3.95 0.27
CA ARG A 335 18.47 -3.05 -0.88
C ARG A 335 18.67 -3.83 -2.17
N ARG A 336 19.53 -4.84 -2.17
CA ARG A 336 19.80 -5.69 -3.33
C ARG A 336 18.53 -6.35 -3.87
N MET A 337 17.68 -6.83 -2.96
CA MET A 337 16.37 -7.39 -3.34
C MET A 337 15.46 -6.35 -3.95
N THR A 338 15.42 -5.14 -3.37
CA THR A 338 14.57 -4.05 -3.87
C THR A 338 14.95 -3.67 -5.30
N GLU A 339 16.24 -3.54 -5.58
CA GLU A 339 16.77 -3.24 -6.92
C GLU A 339 16.41 -4.32 -7.96
N LYS A 340 16.33 -5.57 -7.53
CA LYS A 340 16.05 -6.69 -8.42
C LYS A 340 14.56 -6.95 -8.62
N GLU A 341 13.74 -6.83 -7.55
CA GLU A 341 12.41 -7.41 -7.52
C GLU A 341 11.29 -6.37 -7.30
N PHE A 342 11.60 -5.16 -6.77
CA PHE A 342 10.57 -4.23 -6.29
C PHE A 342 10.67 -2.81 -6.89
N THR A 343 11.20 -2.70 -8.11
CA THR A 343 11.29 -1.40 -8.80
C THR A 343 9.94 -0.96 -9.39
N ILE A 344 9.76 0.34 -9.57
CA ILE A 344 8.58 0.93 -10.24
C ILE A 344 8.48 0.42 -11.68
N GLU A 345 9.60 0.32 -12.41
CA GLU A 345 9.65 -0.11 -13.81
C GLU A 345 9.14 -1.55 -13.98
N ARG A 346 9.54 -2.46 -13.06
CA ARG A 346 9.02 -3.83 -13.05
C ARG A 346 7.50 -3.82 -12.80
N PHE A 347 7.07 -3.10 -11.76
CA PHE A 347 5.66 -3.01 -11.38
C PHE A 347 4.81 -2.46 -12.54
N ASN A 348 5.20 -1.34 -13.12
CA ASN A 348 4.46 -0.71 -14.22
C ASN A 348 4.39 -1.62 -15.45
N ARG A 349 5.49 -2.26 -15.82
CA ARG A 349 5.53 -3.23 -16.93
C ARG A 349 4.52 -4.38 -16.71
N ASP A 350 4.47 -4.93 -15.49
CA ASP A 350 3.60 -6.06 -15.17
C ASP A 350 2.11 -5.63 -15.15
N VAL A 351 1.82 -4.41 -14.66
CA VAL A 351 0.48 -3.80 -14.76
C VAL A 351 0.05 -3.62 -16.22
N LEU A 352 0.91 -3.00 -17.05
CA LEU A 352 0.62 -2.80 -18.47
C LEU A 352 0.38 -4.11 -19.22
N LYS A 353 1.19 -5.12 -18.92
CA LYS A 353 1.04 -6.45 -19.54
C LYS A 353 -0.34 -7.02 -19.27
N PHE A 354 -0.80 -7.03 -18.03
CA PHE A 354 -2.11 -7.59 -17.68
C PHE A 354 -3.26 -6.76 -18.26
N LEU A 355 -3.15 -5.43 -18.30
CA LEU A 355 -4.16 -4.58 -18.95
C LEU A 355 -4.27 -4.85 -20.46
N ARG A 356 -3.16 -5.11 -21.16
CA ARG A 356 -3.16 -5.50 -22.58
C ARG A 356 -3.89 -6.83 -22.78
N GLU A 357 -3.53 -7.86 -22.01
CA GLU A 357 -4.19 -9.18 -22.02
C GLU A 357 -5.71 -9.04 -21.84
N LEU A 358 -6.16 -8.20 -20.89
CA LEU A 358 -7.58 -7.98 -20.66
C LEU A 358 -8.30 -7.28 -21.83
N LEU A 359 -7.65 -6.33 -22.48
CA LEU A 359 -8.22 -5.63 -23.64
C LEU A 359 -8.27 -6.52 -24.88
N GLU A 360 -7.28 -7.37 -25.11
CA GLU A 360 -7.24 -8.34 -26.21
C GLU A 360 -8.35 -9.38 -26.08
N ASN A 361 -8.47 -10.02 -24.93
CA ASN A 361 -9.54 -11.01 -24.65
C ASN A 361 -10.96 -10.41 -24.81
N ARG A 362 -11.14 -9.11 -24.59
CA ARG A 362 -12.42 -8.44 -24.77
C ARG A 362 -12.77 -8.19 -26.23
N LYS A 363 -11.81 -8.00 -27.10
CA LYS A 363 -12.04 -7.85 -28.54
C LYS A 363 -12.52 -9.18 -29.15
N GLU A 364 -11.89 -10.30 -28.76
CA GLU A 364 -12.26 -11.65 -29.22
C GLU A 364 -13.68 -12.07 -28.82
N LEU A 365 -14.29 -11.44 -27.81
CA LEU A 365 -15.66 -11.73 -27.37
C LEU A 365 -16.72 -10.87 -28.07
N VAL A 366 -16.30 -9.85 -28.81
CA VAL A 366 -17.20 -8.91 -29.51
C VAL A 366 -17.21 -9.16 -31.03
N ASP A 367 -16.18 -9.77 -31.58
CA ASP A 367 -16.05 -10.27 -32.94
C ASP A 367 -16.68 -11.67 -33.08
#